data_004d8652b3e887ed4000d38a6b94ec8b
#
_entry.id   004d8652b3e887ed4000d38a6b94ec8b
#
_cell.length_a   1.000
_cell.length_b   1.000
_cell.length_c   1.000
_cell.angle_alpha   90.00
_cell.angle_beta   90.00
_cell.angle_gamma   90.00
#
_symmetry.space_group_name_H-M   'P 1'
#
loop_
_entity.id
_entity.type
_entity.pdbx_description
1 polymer ?
#
loop_
_entity_poly.entity_id
_entity_poly.type
_entity_poly.pdbx_seq_one_letter_code
_entity_poly.pdbx_strand_id
1 'polypeptide(L)'
;MPDRLNVRNFIHGGDYNPDQWTDHPEIIAKDFEMFKEARINSVTVGIFAWDKLEPSEGTYDFSWLDDVFDRAEKQGCHVILSTPSGARPRWMAEKYPEVLRVDETGRRQLFGERHNHCYTSPVYRKKVQEINRKLAERYGKRESLILWHISNEYGGECHCELCQQAFRKWMKEKYKTLDNLNRCYWNEFWSHLYTSWDQIHSPSSIGDSNVLGLNLDWHRFVTDRTIDFFENEIAPL
;
A
#
# COMPACT_ATOMS: atom_id res chain seq x y z
N MET A 1 -21.10 -14.16 -10.02
CA MET A 1 -21.10 -12.79 -10.56
C MET A 1 -20.81 -11.90 -9.38
N PRO A 2 -19.92 -10.92 -9.46
CA PRO A 2 -19.81 -9.97 -8.37
C PRO A 2 -21.17 -9.32 -8.16
N ASP A 3 -21.61 -9.30 -6.91
CA ASP A 3 -22.86 -8.66 -6.54
C ASP A 3 -22.82 -7.22 -7.03
N ARG A 4 -23.87 -6.79 -7.74
CA ARG A 4 -23.95 -5.42 -8.21
C ARG A 4 -24.01 -4.50 -7.00
N LEU A 5 -23.21 -3.45 -7.02
CA LEU A 5 -23.29 -2.37 -6.05
C LEU A 5 -24.78 -1.92 -5.94
N ASN A 6 -25.40 -2.20 -4.79
CA ASN A 6 -26.81 -1.89 -4.58
C ASN A 6 -27.01 -0.44 -4.10
N VAL A 7 -26.51 0.49 -4.89
CA VAL A 7 -26.68 1.92 -4.64
C VAL A 7 -27.67 2.46 -5.64
N ARG A 8 -28.82 2.92 -5.15
CA ARG A 8 -29.92 3.44 -5.99
C ARG A 8 -29.82 4.93 -6.27
N ASN A 9 -29.08 5.66 -5.46
CA ASN A 9 -28.97 7.11 -5.51
C ASN A 9 -27.58 7.54 -5.95
N PHE A 10 -27.46 8.79 -6.37
CA PHE A 10 -26.18 9.42 -6.63
C PHE A 10 -25.34 9.44 -5.33
N ILE A 11 -24.09 8.97 -5.39
CA ILE A 11 -23.16 8.99 -4.27
C ILE A 11 -22.57 10.41 -4.17
N HIS A 12 -22.75 11.03 -3.02
CA HIS A 12 -22.25 12.37 -2.70
C HIS A 12 -21.48 12.34 -1.39
N GLY A 13 -20.19 12.60 -1.43
CA GLY A 13 -19.33 12.60 -0.26
C GLY A 13 -17.85 12.69 -0.66
N GLY A 14 -16.98 12.32 0.25
CA GLY A 14 -15.51 12.37 0.04
C GLY A 14 -14.76 11.67 1.15
N ASP A 15 -13.46 11.90 1.19
CA ASP A 15 -12.59 11.38 2.24
C ASP A 15 -12.92 12.06 3.57
N TYR A 16 -12.98 11.23 4.61
CA TYR A 16 -13.26 11.64 5.98
C TYR A 16 -12.27 10.95 6.92
N ASN A 17 -11.52 11.76 7.68
CA ASN A 17 -10.46 11.28 8.56
C ASN A 17 -10.75 11.57 10.04
N PRO A 18 -11.77 10.94 10.64
CA PRO A 18 -12.18 11.14 12.04
C PRO A 18 -11.15 10.58 13.03
N ASP A 19 -10.25 9.71 12.59
CA ASP A 19 -9.13 9.20 13.37
C ASP A 19 -8.24 10.32 13.94
N GLN A 20 -8.22 11.49 13.33
CA GLN A 20 -7.51 12.69 13.82
C GLN A 20 -8.20 13.32 15.05
N TRP A 21 -9.46 12.99 15.29
CA TRP A 21 -10.33 13.65 16.28
C TRP A 21 -10.87 12.68 17.35
N THR A 22 -10.23 11.55 17.55
CA THR A 22 -10.68 10.51 18.51
C THR A 22 -10.80 11.03 19.95
N ASP A 23 -9.97 12.01 20.33
CA ASP A 23 -10.00 12.65 21.64
C ASP A 23 -11.03 13.82 21.70
N HIS A 24 -11.74 14.08 20.61
CA HIS A 24 -12.73 15.16 20.45
C HIS A 24 -14.02 14.63 19.83
N PRO A 25 -14.77 13.76 20.54
CA PRO A 25 -15.97 13.12 19.98
C PRO A 25 -17.09 14.11 19.61
N GLU A 26 -17.06 15.33 20.20
CA GLU A 26 -17.97 16.42 19.83
C GLU A 26 -17.77 16.90 18.40
N ILE A 27 -16.53 16.85 17.86
CA ILE A 27 -16.24 17.20 16.46
C ILE A 27 -16.87 16.17 15.55
N ILE A 28 -16.66 14.88 15.82
CA ILE A 28 -17.26 13.79 15.03
C ILE A 28 -18.79 13.89 15.04
N ALA A 29 -19.38 14.17 16.18
CA ALA A 29 -20.82 14.37 16.29
C ALA A 29 -21.30 15.54 15.42
N LYS A 30 -20.56 16.66 15.44
CA LYS A 30 -20.88 17.84 14.64
C LYS A 30 -20.72 17.59 13.13
N ASP A 31 -19.69 16.86 12.73
CA ASP A 31 -19.48 16.49 11.33
C ASP A 31 -20.69 15.72 10.78
N PHE A 32 -21.22 14.75 11.51
CA PHE A 32 -22.41 14.00 11.08
C PHE A 32 -23.67 14.85 11.02
N GLU A 33 -23.84 15.88 11.86
CA GLU A 33 -24.90 16.87 11.71
C GLU A 33 -24.74 17.65 10.38
N MET A 34 -23.52 18.11 10.09
CA MET A 34 -23.19 18.84 8.87
C MET A 34 -23.35 17.96 7.62
N PHE A 35 -23.00 16.66 7.70
CA PHE A 35 -23.24 15.72 6.61
C PHE A 35 -24.72 15.63 6.24
N LYS A 36 -25.60 15.62 7.23
CA LYS A 36 -27.03 15.62 7.01
C LYS A 36 -27.50 16.92 6.35
N GLU A 37 -27.01 18.07 6.80
CA GLU A 37 -27.33 19.38 6.20
C GLU A 37 -26.86 19.48 4.76
N ALA A 38 -25.62 19.01 4.48
CA ALA A 38 -25.02 19.00 3.16
C ALA A 38 -25.52 17.86 2.25
N ARG A 39 -26.42 16.98 2.75
CA ARG A 39 -26.92 15.80 2.04
C ARG A 39 -25.79 14.84 1.60
N ILE A 40 -24.72 14.75 2.38
CA ILE A 40 -23.69 13.75 2.19
C ILE A 40 -24.26 12.38 2.53
N ASN A 41 -24.11 11.43 1.63
CA ASN A 41 -24.62 10.07 1.77
C ASN A 41 -23.54 8.99 1.64
N SER A 42 -22.25 9.38 1.57
CA SER A 42 -21.12 8.46 1.55
C SER A 42 -19.87 9.11 2.10
N VAL A 43 -19.06 8.35 2.86
CA VAL A 43 -17.76 8.78 3.38
C VAL A 43 -16.72 7.69 3.16
N THR A 44 -15.51 8.08 2.74
CA THR A 44 -14.35 7.19 2.68
C THR A 44 -13.54 7.36 3.96
N VAL A 45 -13.32 6.29 4.71
CA VAL A 45 -12.68 6.35 6.03
C VAL A 45 -11.52 5.39 6.17
N GLY A 46 -10.56 5.72 7.05
CA GLY A 46 -9.50 4.83 7.47
C GLY A 46 -8.27 4.78 6.57
N ILE A 47 -8.13 5.66 5.57
CA ILE A 47 -7.08 5.60 4.54
C ILE A 47 -5.67 5.53 5.12
N PHE A 48 -5.38 6.26 6.19
CA PHE A 48 -4.06 6.34 6.84
C PHE A 48 -4.07 6.02 8.32
N ALA A 49 -5.15 5.42 8.81
CA ALA A 49 -5.44 5.28 10.24
C ALA A 49 -4.83 4.03 10.90
N TRP A 50 -3.79 3.42 10.34
CA TRP A 50 -3.25 2.16 10.87
C TRP A 50 -2.76 2.28 12.32
N ASP A 51 -2.11 3.38 12.68
CA ASP A 51 -1.63 3.62 14.05
C ASP A 51 -2.77 3.74 15.07
N LYS A 52 -3.95 4.23 14.67
CA LYS A 52 -5.16 4.26 15.49
C LYS A 52 -5.86 2.90 15.57
N LEU A 53 -5.80 2.11 14.49
CA LEU A 53 -6.37 0.77 14.44
C LEU A 53 -5.49 -0.27 15.16
N GLU A 54 -4.16 -0.07 15.14
CA GLU A 54 -3.16 -0.94 15.78
C GLU A 54 -2.07 -0.08 16.44
N PRO A 55 -2.35 0.56 17.60
CA PRO A 55 -1.43 1.47 18.28
C PRO A 55 -0.13 0.81 18.74
N SER A 56 -0.14 -0.48 18.98
CA SER A 56 1.04 -1.32 19.16
C SER A 56 0.83 -2.68 18.52
N GLU A 57 1.90 -3.37 18.19
CA GLU A 57 1.82 -4.63 17.47
C GLU A 57 0.89 -5.65 18.16
N GLY A 58 -0.13 -6.08 17.44
CA GLY A 58 -1.12 -7.05 17.93
C GLY A 58 -2.19 -6.50 18.87
N THR A 59 -2.10 -5.22 19.25
CA THR A 59 -3.12 -4.54 20.04
C THR A 59 -3.99 -3.70 19.13
N TYR A 60 -5.28 -4.02 19.05
CA TYR A 60 -6.19 -3.38 18.10
C TYR A 60 -7.25 -2.57 18.85
N ASP A 61 -7.54 -1.36 18.34
CA ASP A 61 -8.64 -0.52 18.78
C ASP A 61 -9.49 -0.10 17.57
N PHE A 62 -10.69 -0.62 17.51
CA PHE A 62 -11.67 -0.31 16.47
C PHE A 62 -12.80 0.59 16.97
N SER A 63 -12.77 1.03 18.22
CA SER A 63 -13.88 1.73 18.87
C SER A 63 -14.33 3.00 18.14
N TRP A 64 -13.38 3.80 17.66
CA TRP A 64 -13.66 5.01 16.90
C TRP A 64 -14.28 4.68 15.53
N LEU A 65 -13.83 3.62 14.87
CA LEU A 65 -14.35 3.21 13.58
C LEU A 65 -15.73 2.58 13.70
N ASP A 66 -15.99 1.85 14.81
CA ASP A 66 -17.32 1.36 15.13
C ASP A 66 -18.32 2.50 15.28
N ASP A 67 -17.97 3.57 16.02
CA ASP A 67 -18.82 4.77 16.18
C ASP A 67 -19.13 5.44 14.83
N VAL A 68 -18.14 5.52 13.94
CA VAL A 68 -18.34 6.06 12.58
C VAL A 68 -19.35 5.21 11.79
N PHE A 69 -19.20 3.89 11.81
CA PHE A 69 -20.14 2.98 11.15
C PHE A 69 -21.56 3.09 11.73
N ASP A 70 -21.68 3.13 13.05
CA ASP A 70 -22.97 3.24 13.73
C ASP A 70 -23.69 4.57 13.40
N ARG A 71 -22.95 5.67 13.33
CA ARG A 71 -23.50 6.98 12.92
C ARG A 71 -23.88 6.97 11.45
N ALA A 72 -23.04 6.41 10.58
CA ALA A 72 -23.33 6.29 9.16
C ALA A 72 -24.62 5.50 8.91
N GLU A 73 -24.77 4.33 9.53
CA GLU A 73 -25.98 3.50 9.43
C GLU A 73 -27.22 4.21 9.94
N LYS A 74 -27.12 4.89 11.09
CA LYS A 74 -28.24 5.66 11.65
C LYS A 74 -28.73 6.78 10.72
N GLN A 75 -27.86 7.33 9.88
CA GLN A 75 -28.20 8.40 8.92
C GLN A 75 -28.49 7.87 7.50
N GLY A 76 -28.37 6.57 7.26
CA GLY A 76 -28.45 6.01 5.91
C GLY A 76 -27.29 6.44 5.01
N CYS A 77 -26.14 6.74 5.60
CA CYS A 77 -24.91 7.08 4.91
C CYS A 77 -24.11 5.81 4.59
N HIS A 78 -23.56 5.72 3.40
CA HIS A 78 -22.68 4.63 3.00
C HIS A 78 -21.24 4.85 3.49
N VAL A 79 -20.53 3.76 3.72
CA VAL A 79 -19.13 3.78 4.08
C VAL A 79 -18.31 3.09 2.97
N ILE A 80 -17.25 3.75 2.54
CA ILE A 80 -16.18 3.19 1.75
C ILE A 80 -15.02 3.01 2.73
N LEU A 81 -14.69 1.77 3.09
CA LEU A 81 -13.66 1.48 4.07
C LEU A 81 -12.31 1.28 3.38
N SER A 82 -11.30 2.02 3.82
CA SER A 82 -9.96 1.88 3.27
C SER A 82 -9.15 0.83 4.02
N THR A 83 -8.29 0.12 3.27
CA THR A 83 -7.16 -0.59 3.84
C THR A 83 -6.06 0.44 4.19
N PRO A 84 -5.46 0.41 5.40
CA PRO A 84 -4.67 1.54 5.90
C PRO A 84 -3.19 1.48 5.51
N SER A 85 -2.82 0.64 4.55
CA SER A 85 -1.43 0.33 4.19
C SER A 85 -0.62 1.52 3.67
N GLY A 86 -1.28 2.58 3.21
CA GLY A 86 -0.61 3.79 2.73
C GLY A 86 0.25 4.51 3.77
N ALA A 87 -0.07 4.35 5.08
CA ALA A 87 0.70 4.93 6.18
C ALA A 87 0.82 3.90 7.32
N ARG A 88 1.99 3.28 7.44
CA ARG A 88 2.26 2.30 8.48
C ARG A 88 2.55 2.95 9.83
N PRO A 89 2.26 2.23 10.95
CA PRO A 89 2.58 2.71 12.29
C PRO A 89 4.09 2.84 12.53
N ARG A 90 4.47 3.76 13.42
CA ARG A 90 5.88 3.99 13.78
C ARG A 90 6.52 2.76 14.42
N TRP A 91 5.80 2.04 15.29
CA TRP A 91 6.30 0.83 15.95
C TRP A 91 6.80 -0.24 14.94
N MET A 92 6.16 -0.30 13.76
CA MET A 92 6.57 -1.25 12.73
C MET A 92 7.94 -0.90 12.15
N ALA A 93 8.22 0.37 11.90
CA ALA A 93 9.51 0.81 11.38
C ALA A 93 10.63 0.68 12.43
N GLU A 94 10.31 0.86 13.71
CA GLU A 94 11.27 0.68 14.81
C GLU A 94 11.63 -0.79 15.03
N LYS A 95 10.64 -1.67 15.02
CA LYS A 95 10.85 -3.10 15.27
C LYS A 95 11.38 -3.85 14.05
N TYR A 96 11.01 -3.41 12.85
CA TYR A 96 11.31 -4.04 11.58
C TYR A 96 11.88 -3.02 10.57
N PRO A 97 13.11 -2.51 10.77
CA PRO A 97 13.69 -1.46 9.92
C PRO A 97 13.74 -1.83 8.42
N GLU A 98 13.74 -3.13 8.10
CA GLU A 98 13.73 -3.62 6.72
C GLU A 98 12.43 -3.30 5.96
N VAL A 99 11.36 -2.89 6.65
CA VAL A 99 10.13 -2.40 5.98
C VAL A 99 10.34 -1.04 5.33
N LEU A 100 11.34 -0.27 5.79
CA LEU A 100 11.66 1.04 5.23
C LEU A 100 12.34 0.90 3.88
N ARG A 101 11.99 1.78 2.95
CA ARG A 101 12.61 1.83 1.61
C ARG A 101 14.09 2.15 1.68
N VAL A 102 14.79 1.68 0.67
CA VAL A 102 16.16 2.04 0.36
C VAL A 102 16.13 2.76 -0.99
N ASP A 103 16.80 3.90 -1.10
CA ASP A 103 16.92 4.65 -2.35
C ASP A 103 17.92 4.00 -3.32
N GLU A 104 18.04 4.52 -4.53
CA GLU A 104 18.91 3.99 -5.57
C GLU A 104 20.40 4.17 -5.24
N THR A 105 20.76 4.97 -4.24
CA THR A 105 22.14 5.14 -3.73
C THR A 105 22.47 4.20 -2.57
N GLY A 106 21.54 3.34 -2.18
CA GLY A 106 21.71 2.35 -1.11
C GLY A 106 21.40 2.88 0.30
N ARG A 107 20.88 4.10 0.44
CA ARG A 107 20.52 4.65 1.76
C ARG A 107 19.12 4.23 2.16
N ARG A 108 19.02 3.67 3.36
CA ARG A 108 17.71 3.40 3.98
C ARG A 108 17.07 4.71 4.41
N GLN A 109 15.82 4.89 4.02
CA GLN A 109 15.01 6.04 4.45
C GLN A 109 14.67 5.92 5.94
N LEU A 110 14.39 7.04 6.56
CA LEU A 110 13.86 7.10 7.92
C LEU A 110 12.33 6.97 7.91
N PHE A 111 11.75 6.71 9.09
CA PHE A 111 10.30 6.83 9.23
C PHE A 111 9.85 8.27 8.96
N GLY A 112 8.81 8.42 8.17
CA GLY A 112 8.20 9.70 7.84
C GLY A 112 7.30 9.55 6.63
N GLU A 113 6.35 10.44 6.49
CA GLU A 113 5.41 10.52 5.38
C GLU A 113 4.64 9.22 5.13
N ARG A 114 3.89 9.18 4.02
CA ARG A 114 3.20 7.99 3.52
C ARG A 114 4.03 7.27 2.45
N HIS A 115 3.69 6.02 2.14
CA HIS A 115 4.32 5.20 1.08
C HIS A 115 5.83 4.98 1.21
N ASN A 116 6.38 5.14 2.40
CA ASN A 116 7.79 4.89 2.68
C ASN A 116 8.00 3.44 3.19
N HIS A 117 7.58 2.45 2.41
CA HIS A 117 7.69 1.03 2.76
C HIS A 117 7.97 0.16 1.54
N CYS A 118 8.65 -0.96 1.77
CA CYS A 118 9.05 -1.91 0.73
C CYS A 118 7.93 -2.92 0.47
N TYR A 119 7.38 -2.96 -0.75
CA TYR A 119 6.37 -3.93 -1.17
C TYR A 119 6.88 -5.37 -1.25
N THR A 120 8.19 -5.57 -1.26
CA THR A 120 8.81 -6.89 -1.24
C THR A 120 9.07 -7.41 0.17
N SER A 121 8.98 -6.55 1.23
CA SER A 121 9.19 -6.96 2.61
C SER A 121 8.15 -8.02 3.04
N PRO A 122 8.58 -9.23 3.44
CA PRO A 122 7.64 -10.27 3.89
C PRO A 122 6.93 -9.87 5.20
N VAL A 123 7.61 -9.11 6.07
CA VAL A 123 7.02 -8.60 7.31
C VAL A 123 5.90 -7.62 6.99
N TYR A 124 6.16 -6.64 6.14
CA TYR A 124 5.16 -5.65 5.76
C TYR A 124 3.93 -6.31 5.11
N ARG A 125 4.17 -7.21 4.16
CA ARG A 125 3.10 -7.96 3.46
C ARG A 125 2.23 -8.75 4.43
N LYS A 126 2.84 -9.45 5.39
CA LYS A 126 2.13 -10.21 6.42
C LYS A 126 1.29 -9.29 7.29
N LYS A 127 1.84 -8.17 7.76
CA LYS A 127 1.14 -7.21 8.61
C LYS A 127 -0.04 -6.55 7.89
N VAL A 128 0.09 -6.23 6.61
CA VAL A 128 -1.01 -5.75 5.78
C VAL A 128 -2.15 -6.79 5.71
N GLN A 129 -1.83 -8.06 5.48
CA GLN A 129 -2.85 -9.11 5.49
C GLN A 129 -3.53 -9.29 6.86
N GLU A 130 -2.77 -9.15 7.96
CA GLU A 130 -3.30 -9.28 9.31
C GLU A 130 -4.33 -8.17 9.61
N ILE A 131 -4.00 -6.91 9.35
CA ILE A 131 -4.93 -5.80 9.60
C ILE A 131 -6.14 -5.85 8.68
N ASN A 132 -5.95 -6.13 7.38
CA ASN A 132 -7.05 -6.20 6.41
C ASN A 132 -8.01 -7.34 6.74
N ARG A 133 -7.51 -8.51 7.19
CA ARG A 133 -8.38 -9.60 7.65
C ARG A 133 -9.25 -9.16 8.84
N LYS A 134 -8.69 -8.45 9.81
CA LYS A 134 -9.46 -7.95 10.96
C LYS A 134 -10.52 -6.94 10.55
N LEU A 135 -10.20 -6.06 9.60
CA LEU A 135 -11.18 -5.13 9.04
C LEU A 135 -12.30 -5.89 8.29
N ALA A 136 -11.94 -6.88 7.46
CA ALA A 136 -12.91 -7.69 6.74
C ALA A 136 -13.82 -8.51 7.66
N GLU A 137 -13.25 -9.15 8.69
CA GLU A 137 -14.00 -9.93 9.69
C GLU A 137 -14.99 -9.05 10.46
N ARG A 138 -14.59 -7.81 10.79
CA ARG A 138 -15.41 -6.91 11.60
C ARG A 138 -16.46 -6.14 10.79
N TYR A 139 -16.08 -5.63 9.61
CA TYR A 139 -16.91 -4.68 8.86
C TYR A 139 -17.47 -5.24 7.56
N GLY A 140 -16.94 -6.35 7.05
CA GLY A 140 -17.31 -6.89 5.73
C GLY A 140 -18.79 -7.27 5.56
N LYS A 141 -19.54 -7.37 6.68
CA LYS A 141 -20.97 -7.66 6.68
C LYS A 141 -21.86 -6.49 7.11
N ARG A 142 -21.27 -5.31 7.33
CA ARG A 142 -22.03 -4.11 7.69
C ARG A 142 -22.80 -3.62 6.46
N GLU A 143 -24.08 -3.32 6.62
CA GLU A 143 -24.96 -2.88 5.52
C GLU A 143 -24.53 -1.55 4.90
N SER A 144 -23.91 -0.69 5.69
CA SER A 144 -23.37 0.60 5.24
C SER A 144 -22.11 0.47 4.41
N LEU A 145 -21.36 -0.63 4.52
CA LEU A 145 -20.15 -0.85 3.72
C LEU A 145 -20.53 -1.17 2.28
N ILE A 146 -20.17 -0.29 1.35
CA ILE A 146 -20.48 -0.46 -0.07
C ILE A 146 -19.26 -0.80 -0.93
N LEU A 147 -18.06 -0.37 -0.52
CA LEU A 147 -16.81 -0.58 -1.26
C LEU A 147 -15.63 -0.64 -0.30
N TRP A 148 -14.55 -1.30 -0.76
CA TRP A 148 -13.23 -1.19 -0.20
C TRP A 148 -12.39 -0.21 -1.03
N HIS A 149 -11.76 0.76 -0.35
CA HIS A 149 -10.73 1.61 -0.93
C HIS A 149 -9.37 1.00 -0.63
N ILE A 150 -8.73 0.43 -1.65
CA ILE A 150 -7.50 -0.34 -1.44
C ILE A 150 -6.29 0.56 -1.36
N SER A 151 -5.69 0.69 -0.16
CA SER A 151 -4.57 1.58 0.11
C SER A 151 -4.86 3.02 -0.33
N ASN A 152 -3.88 3.68 -0.93
CA ASN A 152 -4.02 4.99 -1.60
C ASN A 152 -2.79 5.23 -2.46
N GLU A 153 -2.95 5.66 -3.72
CA GLU A 153 -1.90 6.18 -4.59
C GLU A 153 -0.59 5.38 -4.56
N TYR A 154 -0.65 4.08 -4.86
CA TYR A 154 0.56 3.27 -4.91
C TYR A 154 1.67 3.94 -5.73
N GLY A 155 2.88 3.96 -5.20
CA GLY A 155 3.99 4.56 -5.90
C GLY A 155 5.33 4.39 -5.21
N GLY A 156 6.37 4.90 -5.87
CA GLY A 156 7.74 4.87 -5.43
C GLY A 156 8.42 3.52 -5.59
N GLU A 157 9.73 3.52 -5.43
CA GLU A 157 10.62 2.39 -5.65
C GLU A 157 11.38 2.03 -4.38
N CYS A 158 11.89 0.81 -4.30
CA CYS A 158 12.75 0.37 -3.21
C CYS A 158 13.89 -0.47 -3.78
N HIS A 159 15.11 -0.07 -3.48
CA HIS A 159 16.35 -0.69 -3.98
C HIS A 159 17.04 -1.56 -2.91
N CYS A 160 16.33 -1.99 -1.86
CA CYS A 160 16.87 -2.85 -0.82
C CYS A 160 17.22 -4.25 -1.36
N GLU A 161 18.01 -5.01 -0.60
CA GLU A 161 18.47 -6.33 -1.03
C GLU A 161 17.32 -7.30 -1.36
N LEU A 162 16.19 -7.22 -0.68
CA LEU A 162 15.00 -8.03 -1.02
C LEU A 162 14.49 -7.70 -2.45
N CYS A 163 14.48 -6.41 -2.80
CA CYS A 163 14.09 -5.98 -4.14
C CYS A 163 15.15 -6.34 -5.18
N GLN A 164 16.46 -6.25 -4.85
CA GLN A 164 17.54 -6.69 -5.74
C GLN A 164 17.43 -8.18 -6.06
N GLN A 165 17.21 -9.03 -5.05
CA GLN A 165 17.04 -10.48 -5.24
C GLN A 165 15.78 -10.79 -6.07
N ALA A 166 14.68 -10.12 -5.77
CA ALA A 166 13.43 -10.29 -6.53
C ALA A 166 13.59 -9.84 -7.99
N PHE A 167 14.32 -8.75 -8.24
CA PHE A 167 14.62 -8.26 -9.58
C PHE A 167 15.49 -9.23 -10.37
N ARG A 168 16.56 -9.76 -9.76
CA ARG A 168 17.41 -10.80 -10.39
C ARG A 168 16.60 -12.04 -10.74
N LYS A 169 15.68 -12.46 -9.87
CA LYS A 169 14.77 -13.57 -10.15
C LYS A 169 13.87 -13.26 -11.35
N TRP A 170 13.24 -12.10 -11.37
CA TRP A 170 12.41 -11.63 -12.47
C TRP A 170 13.17 -11.58 -13.79
N MET A 171 14.41 -11.10 -13.77
CA MET A 171 15.31 -11.09 -14.93
C MET A 171 15.63 -12.49 -15.43
N LYS A 172 15.91 -13.45 -14.52
CA LYS A 172 16.14 -14.86 -14.88
C LYS A 172 14.91 -15.47 -15.54
N GLU A 173 13.74 -15.18 -15.04
CA GLU A 173 12.47 -15.66 -15.62
C GLU A 173 12.21 -15.07 -17.01
N LYS A 174 12.57 -13.83 -17.24
CA LYS A 174 12.41 -13.13 -18.51
C LYS A 174 13.41 -13.57 -19.58
N TYR A 175 14.69 -13.55 -19.25
CA TYR A 175 15.77 -13.71 -20.24
C TYR A 175 16.29 -15.16 -20.34
N LYS A 176 16.09 -15.99 -19.35
CA LYS A 176 16.51 -17.40 -19.21
C LYS A 176 18.02 -17.58 -19.08
N THR A 177 18.83 -16.89 -19.90
CA THR A 177 20.31 -16.97 -19.86
C THR A 177 20.94 -15.57 -19.84
N LEU A 178 22.15 -15.46 -19.29
CA LEU A 178 22.92 -14.22 -19.30
C LEU A 178 23.31 -13.79 -20.72
N ASP A 179 23.65 -14.74 -21.59
CA ASP A 179 23.98 -14.44 -22.98
C ASP A 179 22.81 -13.78 -23.72
N ASN A 180 21.59 -14.28 -23.49
CA ASN A 180 20.39 -13.67 -24.07
C ASN A 180 20.15 -12.26 -23.52
N LEU A 181 20.33 -12.05 -22.20
CA LEU A 181 20.20 -10.73 -21.58
C LEU A 181 21.25 -9.77 -22.13
N ASN A 182 22.54 -10.15 -22.13
CA ASN A 182 23.62 -9.33 -22.65
C ASN A 182 23.38 -8.95 -24.11
N ARG A 183 22.94 -9.89 -24.94
CA ARG A 183 22.59 -9.63 -26.34
C ARG A 183 21.40 -8.65 -26.46
N CYS A 184 20.36 -8.80 -25.63
CA CYS A 184 19.19 -7.90 -25.66
C CYS A 184 19.52 -6.50 -25.18
N TYR A 185 20.44 -6.35 -24.24
CA TYR A 185 20.87 -5.05 -23.73
C TYR A 185 21.98 -4.42 -24.55
N TRP A 186 22.59 -5.20 -25.46
CA TRP A 186 23.76 -4.78 -26.24
C TRP A 186 24.94 -4.37 -25.35
N ASN A 187 25.28 -5.21 -24.37
CA ASN A 187 26.24 -4.93 -23.29
C ASN A 187 27.73 -5.02 -23.74
N GLU A 188 28.05 -4.86 -25.02
CA GLU A 188 29.39 -5.03 -25.56
C GLU A 188 30.32 -3.83 -25.27
N PHE A 189 29.76 -2.68 -24.98
CA PHE A 189 30.53 -1.44 -24.82
C PHE A 189 30.72 -1.12 -23.32
N TRP A 190 31.81 -0.50 -22.97
CA TRP A 190 32.20 -0.09 -21.61
C TRP A 190 32.20 -1.23 -20.58
N SER A 191 32.53 -2.45 -21.00
CA SER A 191 32.61 -3.63 -20.14
C SER A 191 31.32 -3.94 -19.37
N HIS A 192 30.15 -3.70 -19.96
CA HIS A 192 28.84 -3.93 -19.33
C HIS A 192 28.38 -5.40 -19.37
N LEU A 193 29.18 -6.33 -19.94
CA LEU A 193 28.83 -7.75 -20.00
C LEU A 193 28.66 -8.34 -18.59
N TYR A 194 27.47 -8.86 -18.33
CA TYR A 194 27.23 -9.65 -17.11
C TYR A 194 27.76 -11.07 -17.28
N THR A 195 28.57 -11.54 -16.33
CA THR A 195 29.10 -12.91 -16.27
C THR A 195 28.42 -13.72 -15.14
N SER A 196 27.68 -13.04 -14.27
CA SER A 196 26.88 -13.61 -13.19
C SER A 196 25.61 -12.79 -12.99
N TRP A 197 24.53 -13.46 -12.60
CA TRP A 197 23.28 -12.79 -12.25
C TRP A 197 23.43 -11.85 -11.05
N ASP A 198 24.38 -12.13 -10.16
CA ASP A 198 24.62 -11.34 -8.95
C ASP A 198 25.27 -9.98 -9.24
N GLN A 199 25.81 -9.79 -10.45
CA GLN A 199 26.33 -8.50 -10.92
C GLN A 199 25.21 -7.55 -11.36
N ILE A 200 23.98 -8.03 -11.49
CA ILE A 200 22.85 -7.20 -11.89
C ILE A 200 22.32 -6.48 -10.67
N HIS A 201 22.36 -5.16 -10.72
CA HIS A 201 21.75 -4.25 -9.74
C HIS A 201 20.69 -3.40 -10.41
N SER A 202 19.77 -2.88 -9.59
CA SER A 202 18.83 -1.86 -10.07
C SER A 202 19.55 -0.62 -10.58
N PRO A 203 18.98 0.15 -11.51
CA PRO A 203 19.58 1.40 -11.97
C PRO A 203 19.87 2.35 -10.80
N SER A 204 20.99 3.08 -10.90
CA SER A 204 21.41 4.01 -9.85
C SER A 204 22.14 5.20 -10.46
N SER A 205 21.92 6.40 -9.89
CA SER A 205 22.65 7.62 -10.29
C SER A 205 24.15 7.57 -9.94
N ILE A 206 24.55 6.68 -9.05
CA ILE A 206 25.95 6.44 -8.68
C ILE A 206 26.55 5.19 -9.35
N GLY A 207 25.82 4.59 -10.28
CA GLY A 207 26.23 3.37 -10.98
C GLY A 207 25.69 3.37 -12.44
N ASP A 208 25.11 2.24 -12.86
CA ASP A 208 24.53 2.11 -14.22
C ASP A 208 23.18 2.83 -14.34
N SER A 209 23.22 4.09 -14.73
CA SER A 209 22.01 4.88 -15.03
C SER A 209 21.69 4.95 -16.53
N ASN A 210 22.63 4.58 -17.41
CA ASN A 210 22.51 4.77 -18.86
C ASN A 210 22.20 3.49 -19.64
N VAL A 211 22.11 2.33 -18.99
CA VAL A 211 21.69 1.08 -19.65
C VAL A 211 20.17 1.08 -19.81
N LEU A 212 19.70 1.52 -20.97
CA LEU A 212 18.26 1.75 -21.21
C LEU A 212 17.41 0.49 -21.01
N GLY A 213 17.93 -0.68 -21.40
CA GLY A 213 17.26 -1.97 -21.15
C GLY A 213 17.07 -2.26 -19.65
N LEU A 214 18.09 -1.97 -18.84
CA LEU A 214 18.04 -2.14 -17.39
C LEU A 214 17.01 -1.20 -16.76
N ASN A 215 17.00 0.09 -17.15
CA ASN A 215 16.04 1.07 -16.67
C ASN A 215 14.60 0.64 -16.98
N LEU A 216 14.34 0.24 -18.23
CA LEU A 216 13.02 -0.20 -18.66
C LEU A 216 12.55 -1.43 -17.89
N ASP A 217 13.44 -2.39 -17.68
CA ASP A 217 13.11 -3.62 -16.96
C ASP A 217 12.94 -3.39 -15.46
N TRP A 218 13.66 -2.46 -14.88
CA TRP A 218 13.42 -2.05 -13.51
C TRP A 218 12.02 -1.45 -13.33
N HIS A 219 11.60 -0.54 -14.19
CA HIS A 219 10.25 0.03 -14.13
C HIS A 219 9.15 -1.03 -14.33
N ARG A 220 9.36 -1.99 -15.22
CA ARG A 220 8.43 -3.13 -15.39
C ARG A 220 8.37 -4.00 -14.16
N PHE A 221 9.53 -4.33 -13.58
CA PHE A 221 9.60 -5.08 -12.32
C PHE A 221 8.89 -4.34 -11.17
N VAL A 222 9.08 -3.03 -11.04
CA VAL A 222 8.39 -2.21 -10.02
C VAL A 222 6.88 -2.27 -10.23
N THR A 223 6.41 -2.20 -11.47
CA THR A 223 4.99 -2.35 -11.80
C THR A 223 4.47 -3.72 -11.38
N ASP A 224 5.16 -4.80 -11.75
CA ASP A 224 4.77 -6.17 -11.38
C ASP A 224 4.77 -6.38 -9.86
N ARG A 225 5.73 -5.77 -9.14
CA ARG A 225 5.76 -5.81 -7.66
C ARG A 225 4.61 -5.05 -7.03
N THR A 226 4.20 -3.94 -7.63
CA THR A 226 3.05 -3.17 -7.15
C THR A 226 1.76 -3.97 -7.33
N ILE A 227 1.58 -4.61 -8.47
CA ILE A 227 0.42 -5.47 -8.74
C ILE A 227 0.38 -6.66 -7.76
N ASP A 228 1.51 -7.36 -7.59
CA ASP A 228 1.61 -8.48 -6.65
C ASP A 228 1.38 -8.06 -5.19
N PHE A 229 1.76 -6.84 -4.82
CA PHE A 229 1.45 -6.30 -3.50
C PHE A 229 -0.05 -5.95 -3.36
N PHE A 230 -0.66 -5.37 -4.40
CA PHE A 230 -2.11 -5.14 -4.45
C PHE A 230 -2.89 -6.45 -4.28
N GLU A 231 -2.51 -7.52 -4.98
CA GLU A 231 -3.12 -8.84 -4.84
C GLU A 231 -2.97 -9.40 -3.41
N ASN A 232 -1.78 -9.22 -2.81
CA ASN A 232 -1.57 -9.58 -1.41
C ASN A 232 -2.47 -8.79 -0.45
N GLU A 233 -2.73 -7.53 -0.75
CA GLU A 233 -3.53 -6.65 0.09
C GLU A 233 -5.01 -6.98 0.04
N ILE A 234 -5.54 -7.33 -1.13
CA ILE A 234 -6.97 -7.66 -1.30
C ILE A 234 -7.30 -9.10 -0.90
N ALA A 235 -6.32 -9.99 -0.82
CA ALA A 235 -6.56 -11.41 -0.56
C ALA A 235 -7.35 -11.73 0.73
N PRO A 236 -7.31 -10.93 1.80
CA PRO A 236 -8.11 -11.15 3.01
C PRO A 236 -9.50 -10.54 2.99
N LEU A 237 -9.87 -9.72 2.00
CA LEU A 237 -11.11 -8.92 1.93
C LEU A 237 -12.32 -9.70 1.40
#